data_f1b5359f81802afe4deb8988ea1de2eb
#
_entry.id   f1b5359f81802afe4deb8988ea1de2eb
#
_cell.length_a   1.000
_cell.length_b   1.000
_cell.length_c   1.000
_cell.angle_alpha   90.00
_cell.angle_beta   90.00
_cell.angle_gamma   90.00
#
_symmetry.space_group_name_H-M   'P 1'
#
loop_
_entity.id
_entity.type
_entity.pdbx_description
1 polymer ?
#
loop_
_entity_poly.entity_id
_entity_poly.type
_entity_poly.pdbx_seq_one_letter_code
_entity_poly.pdbx_strand_id
1 'polypeptide(L)' 'MALNYFNRYIWLIEVINRHGHISRKDISDLWARSQLNELGESYLPERTFHNHISSIFDTFGIEIKCDRSLGYYIAN' A
#
# COMPACT_ATOMS: atom_id res chain seq x y z
N MET A 1 10.71 19.79 0.34
CA MET A 1 10.36 19.02 -0.85
C MET A 1 9.05 18.28 -0.62
N ALA A 2 8.14 18.35 -1.56
CA ALA A 2 6.87 17.66 -1.43
C ALA A 2 7.05 16.16 -1.62
N LEU A 3 6.36 15.37 -0.81
CA LEU A 3 6.35 13.92 -0.95
C LEU A 3 5.55 13.54 -2.20
N ASN A 4 6.06 12.58 -2.94
CA ASN A 4 5.37 12.07 -4.12
C ASN A 4 4.53 10.86 -3.75
N TYR A 5 3.31 11.10 -3.26
CA TYR A 5 2.41 10.02 -2.86
C TYR A 5 1.95 9.18 -4.05
N PHE A 6 2.00 9.73 -5.24
CA PHE A 6 1.63 8.98 -6.44
C PHE A 6 2.50 7.73 -6.60
N ASN A 7 3.80 7.86 -6.36
CA ASN A 7 4.71 6.71 -6.40
C ASN A 7 4.38 5.70 -5.31
N ARG A 8 3.94 6.16 -4.14
CA ARG A 8 3.51 5.26 -3.08
C ARG A 8 2.29 4.45 -3.49
N TYR A 9 1.34 5.10 -4.16
CA TYR A 9 0.13 4.41 -4.62
C TYR A 9 0.47 3.34 -5.64
N ILE A 10 1.32 3.65 -6.60
CA ILE A 10 1.75 2.68 -7.61
C ILE A 10 2.49 1.51 -6.95
N TRP A 11 3.35 1.81 -5.98
CA TRP A 11 4.06 0.79 -5.22
C TRP A 11 3.10 -0.16 -4.50
N LEU A 12 2.08 0.38 -3.82
CA LEU A 12 1.10 -0.43 -3.12
C LEU A 12 0.32 -1.33 -4.07
N ILE A 13 -0.14 -0.77 -5.18
CA ILE A 13 -0.86 -1.53 -6.19
C ILE A 13 0.00 -2.68 -6.69
N GLU A 14 1.24 -2.40 -7.02
CA GLU A 14 2.16 -3.40 -7.56
C GLU A 14 2.44 -4.51 -6.55
N VAL A 15 2.71 -4.16 -5.30
CA VAL A 15 3.00 -5.12 -4.24
C VAL A 15 1.80 -6.03 -4.01
N ILE A 16 0.62 -5.46 -3.87
CA ILE A 16 -0.59 -6.23 -3.60
C ILE A 16 -0.92 -7.12 -4.79
N ASN A 17 -0.81 -6.59 -6.00
CA ASN A 17 -1.09 -7.37 -7.21
C ASN A 17 -0.13 -8.53 -7.38
N ARG A 18 1.14 -8.31 -7.08
CA ARG A 18 2.18 -9.35 -7.21
C ARG A 18 1.94 -10.51 -6.24
N HIS A 19 1.50 -10.20 -5.03
CA HIS A 19 1.29 -11.22 -4.00
C HIS A 19 -0.09 -11.86 -4.07
N GLY A 20 -1.04 -11.22 -4.77
CA GLY A 20 -2.44 -11.65 -4.78
C GLY A 20 -3.14 -11.24 -3.49
N HIS A 21 -2.69 -11.76 -2.36
CA HIS A 21 -3.12 -11.37 -1.02
C HIS A 21 -1.89 -11.13 -0.16
N ILE A 22 -1.93 -10.09 0.67
CA ILE A 22 -0.80 -9.76 1.54
C ILE A 22 -1.31 -9.04 2.79
N SER A 23 -0.77 -9.39 3.96
CA SER A 23 -1.16 -8.77 5.20
C SER A 23 -0.63 -7.34 5.30
N ARG A 24 -1.29 -6.52 6.11
CA ARG A 24 -0.82 -5.15 6.36
C ARG A 24 0.57 -5.15 6.98
N LYS A 25 0.85 -6.10 7.85
CA LYS A 25 2.17 -6.21 8.47
C LYS A 25 3.26 -6.46 7.43
N ASP A 26 2.99 -7.37 6.49
CA ASP A 26 3.96 -7.67 5.44
C ASP A 26 4.17 -6.49 4.50
N ILE A 27 3.09 -5.77 4.19
CA ILE A 27 3.19 -4.54 3.40
C ILE A 27 4.07 -3.53 4.12
N SER A 28 3.87 -3.36 5.43
CA SER A 28 4.66 -2.43 6.24
C SER A 28 6.13 -2.82 6.26
N ASP A 29 6.42 -4.11 6.40
CA ASP A 29 7.80 -4.60 6.39
C ASP A 29 8.48 -4.34 5.05
N LEU A 30 7.76 -4.56 3.96
CA LEU A 30 8.29 -4.27 2.63
C LEU A 30 8.50 -2.78 2.43
N TRP A 31 7.59 -1.95 2.96
CA TRP A 31 7.74 -0.50 2.88
C TRP A 31 9.00 -0.02 3.58
N ALA A 32 9.30 -0.57 4.75
CA ALA A 32 10.50 -0.18 5.49
C ALA A 32 11.77 -0.45 4.71
N ARG A 33 11.75 -1.39 3.77
CA ARG A 33 12.90 -1.75 2.93
C ARG A 33 12.83 -1.19 1.53
N SER A 34 11.77 -0.44 1.20
CA SER A 34 11.58 0.09 -0.14
C SER A 34 12.48 1.29 -0.41
N GLN A 35 12.99 1.38 -1.63
CA GLN A 35 13.74 2.55 -2.06
C GLN A 35 12.87 3.79 -2.17
N LEU A 36 11.56 3.62 -2.28
CA LEU A 36 10.62 4.74 -2.33
C LEU A 36 10.34 5.33 -0.96
N ASN A 37 10.84 4.70 0.10
CA ASN A 37 10.68 5.15 1.47
C ASN A 37 11.72 6.24 1.75
N GLU A 38 11.49 7.43 1.23
CA GLU A 38 12.45 8.53 1.28
C GLU A 38 12.72 9.04 2.69
N LEU A 39 11.74 8.90 3.58
CA LEU A 39 11.87 9.38 4.94
C LEU A 39 12.51 8.35 5.87
N GLY A 40 12.81 7.17 5.38
CA GLY A 40 13.40 6.11 6.20
C GLY A 40 12.46 5.61 7.28
N GLU A 41 11.16 5.62 7.02
CA GLU A 41 10.17 5.16 7.97
C GLU A 41 10.38 3.68 8.27
N SER A 42 10.31 3.31 9.54
CA SER A 42 10.49 1.92 9.94
C SER A 42 9.24 1.07 9.73
N TYR A 43 8.11 1.70 9.48
CA TYR A 43 6.85 1.01 9.19
C TYR A 43 5.90 1.96 8.51
N LEU A 44 4.84 1.40 7.91
CA LEU A 44 3.78 2.18 7.31
C LEU A 44 2.61 2.25 8.29
N PRO A 45 2.31 3.43 8.86
CA PRO A 45 1.23 3.56 9.84
C PRO A 45 -0.11 3.10 9.26
N GLU A 46 -0.93 2.48 10.09
CA GLU A 46 -2.23 1.97 9.67
C GLU A 46 -3.11 3.06 9.06
N ARG A 47 -3.15 4.22 9.70
CA ARG A 47 -3.95 5.34 9.22
C ARG A 47 -3.50 5.81 7.85
N THR A 48 -2.19 5.93 7.66
CA THR A 48 -1.61 6.33 6.38
C THR A 48 -1.93 5.29 5.31
N PHE A 49 -1.82 4.01 5.65
CA PHE A 49 -2.14 2.92 4.75
C PHE A 49 -3.59 3.00 4.27
N HIS A 50 -4.54 3.19 5.20
CA HIS A 50 -5.95 3.28 4.83
C HIS A 50 -6.25 4.53 4.00
N ASN A 51 -5.58 5.65 4.30
CA ASN A 51 -5.72 6.86 3.50
C ASN A 51 -5.22 6.63 2.08
N HIS A 52 -4.14 5.89 1.93
CA HIS A 52 -3.61 5.56 0.60
C HIS A 52 -4.57 4.67 -0.18
N ILE A 53 -5.18 3.69 0.49
CA ILE A 53 -6.17 2.81 -0.16
C ILE A 53 -7.34 3.64 -0.70
N SER A 54 -7.85 4.58 0.09
CA SER A 54 -8.93 5.47 -0.33
C SER A 54 -8.52 6.33 -1.52
N SER A 55 -7.32 6.89 -1.47
CA SER A 55 -6.80 7.73 -2.55
C SER A 55 -6.57 6.95 -3.83
N ILE A 56 -6.14 5.69 -3.71
CA ILE A 56 -5.96 4.81 -4.86
C ILE A 56 -7.30 4.57 -5.54
N PHE A 57 -8.35 4.34 -4.76
CA PHE A 57 -9.68 4.17 -5.33
C PHE A 57 -10.14 5.45 -6.04
N ASP A 58 -9.97 6.60 -5.40
CA ASP A 58 -10.40 7.87 -5.96
C ASP A 58 -9.63 8.24 -7.23
N THR A 59 -8.34 7.91 -7.27
CA THR A 59 -7.47 8.31 -8.38
C THR A 59 -7.51 7.34 -9.54
N PHE A 60 -7.51 6.04 -9.26
CA PHE A 60 -7.37 4.99 -10.29
C PHE A 60 -8.59 4.12 -10.46
N GLY A 61 -9.57 4.22 -9.56
CA GLY A 61 -10.73 3.33 -9.57
C GLY A 61 -10.38 1.90 -9.17
N ILE A 62 -9.24 1.69 -8.55
CA ILE A 62 -8.79 0.37 -8.11
C ILE A 62 -9.23 0.16 -6.66
N GLU A 63 -10.02 -0.90 -6.43
CA GLU A 63 -10.55 -1.21 -5.11
C GLU A 63 -9.67 -2.25 -4.42
N ILE A 64 -9.13 -1.89 -3.26
CA ILE A 64 -8.32 -2.77 -2.44
C ILE A 64 -9.15 -3.15 -1.21
N LYS A 65 -9.41 -4.45 -1.05
CA LYS A 65 -10.20 -4.99 0.06
C LYS A 65 -9.34 -5.84 0.97
N CYS A 66 -9.88 -6.15 2.14
CA CYS A 66 -9.19 -6.98 3.12
C CYS A 66 -9.94 -8.28 3.35
N ASP A 67 -9.25 -9.41 3.16
CA ASP A 67 -9.73 -10.72 3.55
C ASP A 67 -9.18 -11.02 4.95
N ARG A 68 -10.03 -11.50 5.85
CA ARG A 68 -9.63 -11.73 7.24
C ARG A 68 -8.48 -12.74 7.37
N SER A 69 -8.46 -13.72 6.50
CA SER A 69 -7.46 -14.80 6.58
C SER A 69 -6.24 -14.52 5.72
N LEU A 70 -6.45 -13.95 4.53
CA LEU A 70 -5.41 -13.85 3.50
C LEU A 70 -4.78 -12.47 3.39
N GLY A 71 -5.44 -11.43 3.92
CA GLY A 71 -4.93 -10.07 3.85
C GLY A 71 -5.54 -9.24 2.74
N TYR A 72 -4.85 -8.20 2.34
CA TYR A 72 -5.35 -7.26 1.35
C TYR A 72 -5.18 -7.77 -0.07
N TYR A 73 -6.13 -7.44 -0.93
CA TYR A 73 -6.12 -7.88 -2.33
C TYR A 73 -6.84 -6.85 -3.20
N ILE A 74 -6.58 -6.90 -4.49
CA ILE A 74 -7.25 -6.03 -5.46
C ILE A 74 -8.54 -6.73 -5.91
N ALA A 75 -9.67 -6.05 -5.69
CA ALA A 75 -10.99 -6.66 -5.86
C ALA A 75 -11.54 -6.57 -7.28
N ASN A 76 -10.92 -5.76 -8.15
CA ASN A 76 -11.43 -5.59 -9.52
C ASN A 76 -10.40 -5.85 -10.60
#